data_d1f6bc31717ace61dcf05d476df8a630
#
_entry.id   d1f6bc31717ace61dcf05d476df8a630
#
_cell.length_a   1.000
_cell.length_b   1.000
_cell.length_c   1.000
_cell.angle_alpha   90.00
_cell.angle_beta   90.00
_cell.angle_gamma   90.00
#
_symmetry.space_group_name_H-M   'P 1'
#
loop_
_entity.id
_entity.type
_entity.pdbx_description
1 polymer ?
#
loop_
_entity_poly.entity_id
_entity_poly.type
_entity_poly.pdbx_seq_one_letter_code
_entity_poly.pdbx_strand_id
1 'polypeptide(L)'
;MKTNIPERIAALREAMKQHKIDAYIIPTSDPHMSEYPADCWKYREWISGFTGSAGTVIITADKAGLWTDSRYFLQASTQLEGTGIELFKMMLPETPTIPEFLTHELKEGQTVGLNGEIYSLADARSLEKALAEKEIKLNTNASLIDPIWKERPAIPEAPMFEMPIELSGKSTEDKLLDINKMLHKAGADCTILSALDEVAWTFNIRGTDVAYNPVVISYAFVSEKESVLFVNPKKIPAEIAEHLKKEGVTLADYGMLATFLSRLPERTRVFIDSKRTNVAIYNALPKSSILIEGTSPANHLKSIKNETEIKGFRNAVLKDGIAMTKFYFWLEKMLKAGEKVTELSAAAKLTALRSEQPQYVMDSFASISSYGPHGAVVHYSPTPETDTELKTDSLYLLDSGAQYLDGTTDITRTIALCDEPSEQMKKDFTRALKGTIGIAKCKFPAGIRGCLIDAFARKALWDAGINYLHGTCHGIGHCLNVHEGPQSIRMEENPVILEPGMVMSDEPAMYRPGEYGIRTENMILIREDSETEFGKFLGFETLTLCYIDTKLVIPSMLSVREHAWLNKYHQMVYDLVSPHLTEEEKAWLKEKTAEI
;
A
#
# COMPACT_ATOMS: atom_id res chain seq x y z
N MET A 1 23.46 12.73 5.33
CA MET A 1 22.66 12.71 4.09
C MET A 1 22.09 14.07 3.69
N LYS A 2 21.59 14.91 4.61
CA LYS A 2 21.02 16.26 4.28
C LYS A 2 22.02 17.24 3.63
N THR A 3 23.30 17.10 3.86
CA THR A 3 24.35 18.03 3.39
C THR A 3 24.51 18.10 1.87
N ASN A 4 24.03 17.12 1.12
CA ASN A 4 24.19 17.06 -0.34
C ASN A 4 22.94 17.43 -1.14
N ILE A 5 21.79 17.69 -0.50
CA ILE A 5 20.55 18.01 -1.24
C ILE A 5 20.65 19.28 -2.08
N PRO A 6 21.16 20.43 -1.54
CA PRO A 6 21.34 21.63 -2.36
C PRO A 6 22.25 21.41 -3.57
N GLU A 7 23.32 20.60 -3.44
CA GLU A 7 24.22 20.27 -4.54
C GLU A 7 23.54 19.42 -5.62
N ARG A 8 22.71 18.45 -5.21
CA ARG A 8 21.91 17.63 -6.13
C ARG A 8 20.89 18.47 -6.91
N ILE A 9 20.20 19.41 -6.24
CA ILE A 9 19.30 20.37 -6.87
C ILE A 9 20.06 21.26 -7.86
N ALA A 10 21.25 21.76 -7.50
CA ALA A 10 22.07 22.57 -8.37
C ALA A 10 22.52 21.78 -9.62
N ALA A 11 22.94 20.52 -9.46
CA ALA A 11 23.31 19.66 -10.58
C ALA A 11 22.11 19.38 -11.51
N LEU A 12 20.91 19.16 -10.95
CA LEU A 12 19.70 18.98 -11.73
C LEU A 12 19.31 20.25 -12.49
N ARG A 13 19.41 21.42 -11.87
CA ARG A 13 19.17 22.71 -12.55
C ARG A 13 20.12 22.93 -13.72
N GLU A 14 21.39 22.55 -13.59
CA GLU A 14 22.34 22.63 -14.71
C GLU A 14 21.96 21.67 -15.85
N ALA A 15 21.53 20.43 -15.53
CA ALA A 15 21.01 19.49 -16.51
C ALA A 15 19.73 20.02 -17.19
N MET A 16 18.80 20.61 -16.42
CA MET A 16 17.59 21.25 -16.96
C MET A 16 17.94 22.34 -17.98
N LYS A 17 18.89 23.21 -17.65
CA LYS A 17 19.35 24.29 -18.54
C LYS A 17 19.94 23.75 -19.84
N GLN A 18 20.77 22.70 -19.77
CA GLN A 18 21.36 22.05 -20.96
C GLN A 18 20.31 21.45 -21.87
N HIS A 19 19.22 20.90 -21.30
CA HIS A 19 18.12 20.27 -22.03
C HIS A 19 16.96 21.24 -22.34
N LYS A 20 17.08 22.54 -22.00
CA LYS A 20 16.02 23.56 -22.19
C LYS A 20 14.71 23.18 -21.50
N ILE A 21 14.82 22.72 -20.25
CA ILE A 21 13.72 22.37 -19.37
C ILE A 21 13.62 23.46 -18.29
N ASP A 22 12.45 24.06 -18.14
CA ASP A 22 12.22 25.17 -17.21
C ASP A 22 11.70 24.71 -15.84
N ALA A 23 10.98 23.57 -15.81
CA ALA A 23 10.59 22.87 -14.59
C ALA A 23 10.73 21.36 -14.77
N TYR A 24 11.08 20.63 -13.71
CA TYR A 24 11.26 19.18 -13.74
C TYR A 24 10.48 18.51 -12.62
N ILE A 25 9.72 17.45 -12.96
CA ILE A 25 8.84 16.72 -12.05
C ILE A 25 9.45 15.36 -11.70
N ILE A 26 9.49 15.04 -10.39
CA ILE A 26 10.04 13.78 -9.87
C ILE A 26 9.04 13.17 -8.90
N PRO A 27 8.21 12.21 -9.32
CA PRO A 27 7.23 11.55 -8.46
C PRO A 27 7.87 10.47 -7.56
N THR A 28 7.12 10.04 -6.56
CA THR A 28 7.34 8.71 -5.97
C THR A 28 6.75 7.69 -6.94
N SER A 29 7.56 7.08 -7.73
CA SER A 29 7.15 6.01 -8.65
C SER A 29 8.38 5.34 -9.25
N ASP A 30 8.14 4.19 -9.88
CA ASP A 30 9.09 3.44 -10.68
C ASP A 30 8.47 3.08 -12.04
N PRO A 31 9.16 2.35 -12.94
CA PRO A 31 8.60 1.95 -14.22
C PRO A 31 7.33 1.09 -14.15
N HIS A 32 6.99 0.59 -12.96
CA HIS A 32 5.86 -0.29 -12.68
C HIS A 32 4.73 0.40 -11.91
N MET A 33 4.84 1.71 -11.67
CA MET A 33 3.90 2.50 -10.87
C MET A 33 3.74 1.98 -9.44
N SER A 34 4.84 1.48 -8.85
CA SER A 34 4.86 0.94 -7.49
C SER A 34 4.79 2.05 -6.44
N GLU A 35 4.08 1.81 -5.34
CA GLU A 35 4.11 2.67 -4.15
C GLU A 35 5.47 2.61 -3.44
N TYR A 36 6.06 1.40 -3.38
CA TYR A 36 7.39 1.17 -2.84
C TYR A 36 8.35 0.83 -3.99
N PRO A 37 9.07 1.82 -4.54
CA PRO A 37 10.05 1.58 -5.59
C PRO A 37 11.28 0.82 -5.06
N ALA A 38 11.88 -0.02 -5.91
CA ALA A 38 13.21 -0.55 -5.61
C ALA A 38 14.22 0.59 -5.48
N ASP A 39 15.30 0.38 -4.70
CA ASP A 39 16.27 1.43 -4.35
C ASP A 39 16.85 2.15 -5.57
N CYS A 40 17.01 1.46 -6.69
CA CYS A 40 17.48 2.05 -7.94
C CYS A 40 16.54 3.07 -8.57
N TRP A 41 15.28 3.13 -8.13
CA TRP A 41 14.27 4.08 -8.63
C TRP A 41 13.78 5.08 -7.58
N LYS A 42 14.41 5.17 -6.42
CA LYS A 42 14.08 6.15 -5.37
C LYS A 42 14.54 7.57 -5.71
N TYR A 43 14.22 8.04 -6.92
CA TYR A 43 14.63 9.36 -7.45
C TYR A 43 14.19 10.52 -6.56
N ARG A 44 12.93 10.51 -6.12
CA ARG A 44 12.35 11.55 -5.26
C ARG A 44 13.06 11.59 -3.90
N GLU A 45 13.31 10.43 -3.28
CA GLU A 45 14.06 10.34 -2.03
C GLU A 45 15.49 10.84 -2.20
N TRP A 46 16.16 10.44 -3.29
CA TRP A 46 17.53 10.88 -3.58
C TRP A 46 17.63 12.40 -3.72
N ILE A 47 16.72 13.04 -4.46
CA ILE A 47 16.79 14.50 -4.73
C ILE A 47 16.35 15.34 -3.54
N SER A 48 15.48 14.83 -2.64
CA SER A 48 14.86 15.61 -1.57
C SER A 48 15.29 15.22 -0.15
N GLY A 49 15.75 13.99 0.04
CA GLY A 49 15.96 13.41 1.37
C GLY A 49 14.67 13.07 2.12
N PHE A 50 13.52 13.25 1.50
CA PHE A 50 12.23 12.85 2.07
C PHE A 50 11.99 11.36 1.84
N THR A 51 11.70 10.59 2.89
CA THR A 51 11.59 9.11 2.85
C THR A 51 10.16 8.58 2.89
N GLY A 52 9.14 9.43 3.00
CA GLY A 52 7.73 9.00 2.97
C GLY A 52 7.37 8.28 1.65
N SER A 53 6.38 7.40 1.62
CA SER A 53 6.06 6.59 0.43
C SER A 53 5.29 7.37 -0.66
N ALA A 54 4.77 8.55 -0.37
CA ALA A 54 4.02 9.36 -1.34
C ALA A 54 4.49 10.81 -1.40
N GLY A 55 4.74 11.31 -2.60
CA GLY A 55 5.09 12.71 -2.82
C GLY A 55 5.67 12.96 -4.20
N THR A 56 5.63 14.21 -4.63
CA THR A 56 6.19 14.67 -5.90
C THR A 56 7.05 15.90 -5.67
N VAL A 57 8.28 15.86 -6.12
CA VAL A 57 9.17 17.02 -6.11
C VAL A 57 9.09 17.75 -7.45
N ILE A 58 9.00 19.08 -7.39
CA ILE A 58 9.10 19.95 -8.56
C ILE A 58 10.27 20.89 -8.33
N ILE A 59 11.11 21.00 -9.34
CA ILE A 59 12.25 21.92 -9.36
C ILE A 59 12.12 22.86 -10.55
N THR A 60 12.15 24.16 -10.29
CA THR A 60 12.28 25.23 -11.30
C THR A 60 13.68 25.85 -11.24
N ALA A 61 13.93 26.87 -12.04
CA ALA A 61 15.20 27.58 -12.03
C ALA A 61 15.59 28.10 -10.63
N ASP A 62 14.62 28.53 -9.85
CA ASP A 62 14.81 29.22 -8.56
C ASP A 62 14.06 28.63 -7.40
N LYS A 63 13.02 27.80 -7.63
CA LYS A 63 12.21 27.15 -6.60
C LYS A 63 12.41 25.64 -6.58
N ALA A 64 12.14 25.04 -5.42
CA ALA A 64 12.00 23.59 -5.24
C ALA A 64 10.89 23.33 -4.25
N GLY A 65 9.96 22.43 -4.56
CA GLY A 65 8.83 22.11 -3.72
C GLY A 65 8.55 20.60 -3.68
N LEU A 66 8.07 20.12 -2.52
CA LEU A 66 7.56 18.77 -2.33
C LEU A 66 6.05 18.83 -2.04
N TRP A 67 5.26 18.22 -2.90
CA TRP A 67 3.84 17.94 -2.66
C TRP A 67 3.69 16.56 -2.04
N THR A 68 3.05 16.49 -0.85
CA THR A 68 2.75 15.22 -0.19
C THR A 68 1.41 15.29 0.53
N ASP A 69 0.83 14.13 0.88
CA ASP A 69 -0.47 14.05 1.55
C ASP A 69 -0.38 14.09 3.08
N SER A 70 -1.52 14.11 3.74
CA SER A 70 -1.63 14.33 5.19
C SER A 70 -0.92 13.30 6.05
N ARG A 71 -0.64 12.11 5.55
CA ARG A 71 0.09 11.06 6.27
C ARG A 71 1.53 11.49 6.59
N TYR A 72 2.08 12.40 5.80
CA TYR A 72 3.50 12.78 5.82
C TYR A 72 3.79 14.23 6.18
N PHE A 73 2.79 15.06 6.48
CA PHE A 73 3.02 16.50 6.74
C PHE A 73 4.07 16.76 7.82
N LEU A 74 3.97 16.04 8.95
CA LEU A 74 4.92 16.20 10.06
C LEU A 74 6.33 15.68 9.69
N GLN A 75 6.40 14.50 9.09
CA GLN A 75 7.66 13.92 8.64
C GLN A 75 8.37 14.81 7.60
N ALA A 76 7.63 15.26 6.59
CA ALA A 76 8.18 16.12 5.54
C ALA A 76 8.67 17.45 6.10
N SER A 77 7.93 18.09 7.01
CA SER A 77 8.37 19.35 7.61
C SER A 77 9.73 19.23 8.31
N THR A 78 9.96 18.10 9.00
CA THR A 78 11.24 17.82 9.68
C THR A 78 12.35 17.43 8.69
N GLN A 79 12.04 16.57 7.72
CA GLN A 79 13.05 16.06 6.79
C GLN A 79 13.51 17.09 5.78
N LEU A 80 12.66 18.04 5.39
CA LEU A 80 12.98 19.11 4.45
C LEU A 80 13.71 20.30 5.08
N GLU A 81 13.81 20.37 6.41
CA GLU A 81 14.51 21.46 7.10
C GLU A 81 15.96 21.59 6.62
N GLY A 82 16.34 22.79 6.15
CA GLY A 82 17.68 23.09 5.65
C GLY A 82 17.99 22.57 4.24
N THR A 83 17.04 21.94 3.54
CA THR A 83 17.23 21.42 2.16
C THR A 83 17.00 22.48 1.07
N GLY A 84 16.28 23.56 1.37
CA GLY A 84 15.83 24.54 0.38
C GLY A 84 14.58 24.09 -0.41
N ILE A 85 13.94 23.00 0.00
CA ILE A 85 12.69 22.49 -0.60
C ILE A 85 11.52 22.94 0.28
N GLU A 86 10.54 23.61 -0.31
CA GLU A 86 9.29 24.03 0.34
C GLU A 86 8.31 22.86 0.42
N LEU A 87 7.57 22.75 1.54
CA LEU A 87 6.53 21.74 1.73
C LEU A 87 5.17 22.27 1.27
N PHE A 88 4.56 21.58 0.30
CA PHE A 88 3.19 21.81 -0.18
C PHE A 88 2.29 20.70 0.35
N LYS A 89 1.38 21.05 1.28
CA LYS A 89 0.46 20.13 1.96
C LYS A 89 -0.77 19.90 1.10
N MET A 90 -0.79 18.80 0.34
CA MET A 90 -1.89 18.49 -0.59
C MET A 90 -3.25 18.48 0.11
N MET A 91 -4.30 18.80 -0.64
CA MET A 91 -5.71 18.85 -0.21
C MET A 91 -6.06 19.97 0.79
N LEU A 92 -5.11 20.81 1.19
CA LEU A 92 -5.43 22.01 1.95
C LEU A 92 -5.83 23.15 0.99
N PRO A 93 -6.84 23.98 1.35
CA PRO A 93 -7.37 25.03 0.46
C PRO A 93 -6.34 26.05 -0.02
N GLU A 94 -5.32 26.30 0.80
CA GLU A 94 -4.23 27.25 0.52
C GLU A 94 -3.11 26.65 -0.34
N THR A 95 -3.09 25.34 -0.57
CA THR A 95 -2.03 24.66 -1.31
C THR A 95 -2.39 24.53 -2.78
N PRO A 96 -1.64 25.16 -3.71
CA PRO A 96 -1.88 24.98 -5.13
C PRO A 96 -1.62 23.52 -5.55
N THR A 97 -2.44 23.02 -6.45
CA THR A 97 -2.16 21.76 -7.14
C THR A 97 -0.89 21.91 -8.00
N ILE A 98 -0.28 20.78 -8.36
CA ILE A 98 0.90 20.77 -9.23
C ILE A 98 0.67 21.52 -10.55
N PRO A 99 -0.45 21.31 -11.29
CA PRO A 99 -0.73 22.09 -12.50
C PRO A 99 -0.90 23.60 -12.24
N GLU A 100 -1.59 23.98 -11.17
CA GLU A 100 -1.75 25.39 -10.79
C GLU A 100 -0.40 26.06 -10.47
N PHE A 101 0.45 25.39 -9.70
CA PHE A 101 1.79 25.87 -9.42
C PHE A 101 2.60 26.06 -10.71
N LEU A 102 2.65 25.07 -11.58
CA LEU A 102 3.41 25.14 -12.83
C LEU A 102 2.89 26.22 -13.77
N THR A 103 1.57 26.36 -13.90
CA THR A 103 0.98 27.40 -14.74
C THR A 103 1.11 28.80 -14.16
N HIS A 104 1.33 28.94 -12.85
CA HIS A 104 1.65 30.21 -12.21
C HIS A 104 3.11 30.60 -12.40
N GLU A 105 4.03 29.63 -12.25
CA GLU A 105 5.48 29.88 -12.27
C GLU A 105 6.05 29.99 -13.70
N LEU A 106 5.46 29.29 -14.66
CA LEU A 106 5.98 29.23 -16.03
C LEU A 106 5.24 30.17 -16.98
N LYS A 107 5.95 30.56 -18.04
CA LYS A 107 5.44 31.41 -19.13
C LYS A 107 5.14 30.57 -20.37
N GLU A 108 4.36 31.14 -21.27
CA GLU A 108 4.13 30.62 -22.63
C GLU A 108 5.45 30.21 -23.32
N GLY A 109 5.42 29.05 -23.97
CA GLY A 109 6.57 28.49 -24.69
C GLY A 109 7.60 27.76 -23.84
N GLN A 110 7.55 27.88 -22.50
CA GLN A 110 8.41 27.14 -21.59
C GLN A 110 8.08 25.66 -21.52
N THR A 111 8.99 24.86 -21.00
CA THR A 111 8.91 23.40 -21.05
C THR A 111 9.01 22.78 -19.66
N VAL A 112 8.02 21.96 -19.31
CA VAL A 112 8.06 21.03 -18.18
C VAL A 112 8.66 19.71 -18.64
N GLY A 113 9.65 19.18 -17.94
CA GLY A 113 10.27 17.89 -18.19
C GLY A 113 9.89 16.84 -17.15
N LEU A 114 9.80 15.61 -17.57
CA LEU A 114 9.68 14.44 -16.69
C LEU A 114 10.24 13.18 -17.37
N ASN A 115 10.58 12.17 -16.56
CA ASN A 115 10.93 10.85 -17.08
C ASN A 115 9.66 10.01 -17.27
N GLY A 116 9.28 9.75 -18.52
CA GLY A 116 8.09 9.00 -18.88
C GLY A 116 8.11 7.52 -18.48
N GLU A 117 9.25 6.96 -18.11
CA GLU A 117 9.32 5.60 -17.55
C GLU A 117 8.73 5.50 -16.16
N ILE A 118 8.78 6.58 -15.37
CA ILE A 118 8.29 6.62 -13.99
C ILE A 118 7.06 7.51 -13.81
N TYR A 119 6.35 7.82 -14.89
CA TYR A 119 5.17 8.67 -14.86
C TYR A 119 3.99 7.99 -15.57
N SER A 120 2.82 7.95 -14.91
CA SER A 120 1.66 7.28 -15.47
C SER A 120 1.13 8.01 -16.71
N LEU A 121 0.55 7.26 -17.63
CA LEU A 121 -0.07 7.84 -18.83
C LEU A 121 -1.27 8.73 -18.48
N ALA A 122 -2.06 8.35 -17.46
CA ALA A 122 -3.20 9.13 -17.00
C ALA A 122 -2.78 10.49 -16.46
N ASP A 123 -1.77 10.53 -15.59
CA ASP A 123 -1.28 11.77 -14.99
C ASP A 123 -0.57 12.65 -16.02
N ALA A 124 0.20 12.05 -16.95
CA ALA A 124 0.85 12.79 -18.03
C ALA A 124 -0.16 13.50 -18.93
N ARG A 125 -1.24 12.81 -19.32
CA ARG A 125 -2.31 13.41 -20.14
C ARG A 125 -3.07 14.51 -19.40
N SER A 126 -3.35 14.29 -18.12
CA SER A 126 -4.01 15.30 -17.29
C SER A 126 -3.14 16.56 -17.15
N LEU A 127 -1.84 16.36 -16.91
CA LEU A 127 -0.87 17.45 -16.81
C LEU A 127 -0.71 18.18 -18.16
N GLU A 128 -0.54 17.45 -19.26
CA GLU A 128 -0.41 18.02 -20.60
C GLU A 128 -1.61 18.91 -20.95
N LYS A 129 -2.82 18.42 -20.64
CA LYS A 129 -4.05 19.20 -20.84
C LYS A 129 -4.06 20.52 -20.06
N ALA A 130 -3.66 20.48 -18.78
CA ALA A 130 -3.62 21.68 -17.93
C ALA A 130 -2.55 22.69 -18.40
N LEU A 131 -1.37 22.20 -18.81
CA LEU A 131 -0.28 23.04 -19.31
C LEU A 131 -0.60 23.68 -20.67
N ALA A 132 -1.33 22.97 -21.53
CA ALA A 132 -1.72 23.45 -22.86
C ALA A 132 -2.59 24.70 -22.80
N GLU A 133 -3.38 24.92 -21.72
CA GLU A 133 -4.18 26.12 -21.52
C GLU A 133 -3.33 27.41 -21.47
N LYS A 134 -2.04 27.29 -21.13
CA LYS A 134 -1.07 28.38 -21.09
C LYS A 134 0.07 28.23 -22.11
N GLU A 135 -0.10 27.38 -23.10
CA GLU A 135 0.90 27.08 -24.15
C GLU A 135 2.27 26.65 -23.57
N ILE A 136 2.26 25.98 -22.41
CA ILE A 136 3.43 25.37 -21.78
C ILE A 136 3.59 23.96 -22.34
N LYS A 137 4.81 23.59 -22.72
CA LYS A 137 5.10 22.27 -23.33
C LYS A 137 5.40 21.23 -22.28
N LEU A 138 5.02 19.97 -22.53
CA LEU A 138 5.40 18.82 -21.74
C LEU A 138 6.41 17.95 -22.52
N ASN A 139 7.60 17.72 -21.94
CA ASN A 139 8.58 16.77 -22.46
C ASN A 139 8.66 15.54 -21.55
N THR A 140 8.12 14.43 -22.00
CA THR A 140 8.07 13.17 -21.26
C THR A 140 9.29 12.26 -21.49
N ASN A 141 10.29 12.70 -22.25
CA ASN A 141 11.50 11.92 -22.55
C ASN A 141 12.75 12.51 -21.86
N ALA A 142 12.58 13.19 -20.73
CA ALA A 142 13.67 13.84 -20.03
C ALA A 142 14.15 13.00 -18.84
N SER A 143 15.14 12.13 -19.02
CA SER A 143 15.81 11.39 -17.94
C SER A 143 17.02 12.18 -17.45
N LEU A 144 16.79 13.21 -16.60
CA LEU A 144 17.83 14.14 -16.17
C LEU A 144 18.57 13.69 -14.90
N ILE A 145 17.99 12.80 -14.11
CA ILE A 145 18.59 12.35 -12.84
C ILE A 145 19.61 11.23 -13.07
N ASP A 146 19.37 10.32 -14.00
CA ASP A 146 20.24 9.17 -14.25
C ASP A 146 21.71 9.57 -14.46
N PRO A 147 22.04 10.61 -15.26
CA PRO A 147 23.43 11.02 -15.46
C PRO A 147 24.10 11.66 -14.23
N ILE A 148 23.32 12.21 -13.29
CA ILE A 148 23.82 12.91 -12.12
C ILE A 148 23.83 12.06 -10.84
N TRP A 149 23.05 11.00 -10.79
CA TRP A 149 23.02 10.06 -9.66
C TRP A 149 24.06 8.94 -9.86
N LYS A 150 25.31 9.25 -9.62
CA LYS A 150 26.45 8.36 -9.92
C LYS A 150 26.50 7.10 -9.06
N GLU A 151 26.02 7.18 -7.81
CA GLU A 151 26.00 6.06 -6.86
C GLU A 151 24.65 5.34 -6.86
N ARG A 152 23.90 5.43 -7.97
CA ARG A 152 22.61 4.78 -8.12
C ARG A 152 22.76 3.27 -7.95
N PRO A 153 21.99 2.64 -7.05
CA PRO A 153 21.98 1.18 -6.90
C PRO A 153 21.66 0.46 -8.22
N ALA A 154 22.20 -0.73 -8.38
CA ALA A 154 21.86 -1.58 -9.51
C ALA A 154 20.43 -2.15 -9.36
N ILE A 155 19.81 -2.53 -10.47
CA ILE A 155 18.54 -3.27 -10.43
C ILE A 155 18.77 -4.62 -9.72
N PRO A 156 17.91 -5.02 -8.77
CA PRO A 156 18.05 -6.28 -8.05
C PRO A 156 18.11 -7.51 -8.97
N GLU A 157 18.95 -8.47 -8.63
CA GLU A 157 19.14 -9.71 -9.39
C GLU A 157 18.86 -10.98 -8.54
N ALA A 158 18.18 -10.85 -7.39
CA ALA A 158 17.83 -12.01 -6.58
C ALA A 158 16.92 -12.99 -7.36
N PRO A 159 17.11 -14.31 -7.19
CA PRO A 159 16.28 -15.29 -7.89
C PRO A 159 14.82 -15.20 -7.46
N MET A 160 13.91 -15.43 -8.41
CA MET A 160 12.50 -15.61 -8.14
C MET A 160 12.21 -16.98 -7.54
N PHE A 161 11.06 -17.09 -6.88
CA PHE A 161 10.52 -18.37 -6.43
C PHE A 161 9.05 -18.52 -6.87
N GLU A 162 8.58 -19.75 -6.93
CA GLU A 162 7.23 -20.06 -7.37
C GLU A 162 6.25 -19.99 -6.19
N MET A 163 5.04 -19.50 -6.45
CA MET A 163 3.89 -19.63 -5.56
C MET A 163 3.20 -20.97 -5.84
N PRO A 164 3.26 -21.95 -4.91
CA PRO A 164 2.67 -23.27 -5.14
C PRO A 164 1.16 -23.21 -5.42
N ILE A 165 0.68 -24.12 -6.27
CA ILE A 165 -0.75 -24.21 -6.63
C ILE A 165 -1.64 -24.47 -5.40
N GLU A 166 -1.12 -25.18 -4.40
CA GLU A 166 -1.81 -25.46 -3.12
C GLU A 166 -2.08 -24.20 -2.31
N LEU A 167 -1.35 -23.10 -2.60
CA LEU A 167 -1.52 -21.80 -1.96
C LEU A 167 -2.17 -20.77 -2.87
N SER A 168 -1.90 -20.81 -4.18
CA SER A 168 -2.51 -19.89 -5.16
C SER A 168 -3.92 -20.33 -5.61
N GLY A 169 -4.22 -21.62 -5.52
CA GLY A 169 -5.52 -22.20 -5.89
C GLY A 169 -5.84 -22.16 -7.38
N LYS A 170 -4.95 -21.59 -8.22
CA LYS A 170 -5.18 -21.41 -9.66
C LYS A 170 -3.87 -21.38 -10.44
N SER A 171 -3.80 -22.16 -11.53
CA SER A 171 -2.63 -22.21 -12.40
C SER A 171 -2.42 -20.89 -13.17
N THR A 172 -1.22 -20.68 -13.69
CA THR A 172 -0.93 -19.58 -14.63
C THR A 172 -1.79 -19.68 -15.89
N GLU A 173 -1.94 -20.87 -16.46
CA GLU A 173 -2.79 -21.12 -17.63
C GLU A 173 -4.23 -20.66 -17.39
N ASP A 174 -4.84 -21.04 -16.27
CA ASP A 174 -6.21 -20.65 -15.92
C ASP A 174 -6.37 -19.13 -15.71
N LYS A 175 -5.37 -18.49 -15.09
CA LYS A 175 -5.36 -17.02 -14.92
C LYS A 175 -5.26 -16.30 -16.24
N LEU A 176 -4.41 -16.77 -17.15
CA LEU A 176 -4.28 -16.24 -18.51
C LEU A 176 -5.58 -16.42 -19.32
N LEU A 177 -6.25 -17.56 -19.18
CA LEU A 177 -7.56 -17.78 -19.78
C LEU A 177 -8.61 -16.78 -19.28
N ASP A 178 -8.64 -16.49 -18.00
CA ASP A 178 -9.61 -15.52 -17.46
C ASP A 178 -9.29 -14.08 -17.86
N ILE A 179 -8.02 -13.70 -17.91
CA ILE A 179 -7.59 -12.40 -18.45
C ILE A 179 -8.07 -12.29 -19.91
N ASN A 180 -7.83 -13.31 -20.75
CA ASN A 180 -8.23 -13.31 -22.16
C ASN A 180 -9.76 -13.23 -22.34
N LYS A 181 -10.56 -13.88 -21.48
CA LYS A 181 -12.03 -13.72 -21.47
C LYS A 181 -12.44 -12.27 -21.22
N MET A 182 -11.78 -11.59 -20.27
CA MET A 182 -12.06 -10.17 -20.00
C MET A 182 -11.63 -9.28 -21.15
N LEU A 183 -10.48 -9.52 -21.77
CA LEU A 183 -10.02 -8.82 -22.97
C LEU A 183 -11.00 -8.97 -24.13
N HIS A 184 -11.45 -10.19 -24.40
CA HIS A 184 -12.45 -10.47 -25.43
C HIS A 184 -13.75 -9.71 -25.16
N LYS A 185 -14.25 -9.72 -23.92
CA LYS A 185 -15.45 -8.96 -23.51
C LYS A 185 -15.27 -7.45 -23.70
N ALA A 186 -14.08 -6.92 -23.49
CA ALA A 186 -13.73 -5.52 -23.74
C ALA A 186 -13.50 -5.19 -25.21
N GLY A 187 -13.44 -6.20 -26.10
CA GLY A 187 -13.10 -6.03 -27.50
C GLY A 187 -11.61 -5.76 -27.77
N ALA A 188 -10.74 -6.14 -26.86
CA ALA A 188 -9.29 -6.00 -26.96
C ALA A 188 -8.62 -7.29 -27.48
N ASP A 189 -7.47 -7.13 -28.15
CA ASP A 189 -6.66 -8.24 -28.67
C ASP A 189 -5.57 -8.67 -27.68
N CYS A 190 -5.11 -7.74 -26.84
CA CYS A 190 -4.03 -7.98 -25.87
C CYS A 190 -4.05 -6.95 -24.73
N THR A 191 -3.24 -7.22 -23.71
CA THR A 191 -2.91 -6.26 -22.62
C THR A 191 -1.43 -6.32 -22.26
N ILE A 192 -0.96 -5.26 -21.61
CA ILE A 192 0.38 -5.16 -21.02
C ILE A 192 0.20 -5.04 -19.53
N LEU A 193 0.75 -5.99 -18.77
CA LEU A 193 0.81 -5.93 -17.32
C LEU A 193 2.14 -5.26 -16.92
N SER A 194 2.05 -4.06 -16.39
CA SER A 194 3.22 -3.30 -15.92
C SER A 194 3.37 -3.29 -14.42
N ALA A 195 2.29 -3.42 -13.66
CA ALA A 195 2.35 -3.48 -12.21
C ALA A 195 2.92 -4.83 -11.74
N LEU A 196 3.90 -4.77 -10.82
CA LEU A 196 4.66 -5.95 -10.37
C LEU A 196 3.79 -7.00 -9.70
N ASP A 197 2.81 -6.57 -8.92
CA ASP A 197 1.86 -7.44 -8.23
C ASP A 197 0.91 -8.17 -9.20
N GLU A 198 0.52 -7.52 -10.30
CA GLU A 198 -0.29 -8.15 -11.36
C GLU A 198 0.50 -9.22 -12.10
N VAL A 199 1.76 -8.95 -12.43
CA VAL A 199 2.65 -9.93 -13.06
C VAL A 199 2.90 -11.10 -12.11
N ALA A 200 3.26 -10.82 -10.85
CA ALA A 200 3.54 -11.84 -9.85
C ALA A 200 2.32 -12.74 -9.58
N TRP A 201 1.12 -12.18 -9.52
CA TRP A 201 -0.12 -12.94 -9.38
C TRP A 201 -0.40 -13.79 -10.62
N THR A 202 -0.30 -13.20 -11.82
CA THR A 202 -0.66 -13.88 -13.07
C THR A 202 0.21 -15.11 -13.31
N PHE A 203 1.52 -15.01 -13.08
CA PHE A 203 2.47 -16.08 -13.36
C PHE A 203 2.84 -16.94 -12.14
N ASN A 204 2.15 -16.78 -11.02
CA ASN A 204 2.47 -17.49 -9.78
C ASN A 204 3.94 -17.39 -9.36
N ILE A 205 4.58 -16.25 -9.55
CA ILE A 205 5.96 -15.99 -9.17
C ILE A 205 6.04 -14.94 -8.06
N ARG A 206 7.05 -15.08 -7.22
CA ARG A 206 7.39 -14.14 -6.16
C ARG A 206 8.89 -13.88 -6.17
N GLY A 207 9.32 -12.81 -5.51
CA GLY A 207 10.73 -12.46 -5.38
C GLY A 207 10.96 -11.47 -4.26
N THR A 208 12.17 -10.97 -4.14
CA THR A 208 12.59 -10.05 -3.07
C THR A 208 13.20 -8.76 -3.65
N ASP A 209 12.75 -8.33 -4.81
CA ASP A 209 13.30 -7.17 -5.50
C ASP A 209 12.91 -5.84 -4.86
N VAL A 210 11.77 -5.82 -4.19
CA VAL A 210 11.21 -4.66 -3.52
C VAL A 210 11.04 -4.97 -2.05
N ALA A 211 11.48 -4.08 -1.19
CA ALA A 211 11.27 -4.23 0.24
C ALA A 211 9.78 -4.37 0.55
N TYR A 212 9.44 -5.32 1.43
CA TYR A 212 8.08 -5.59 1.90
C TYR A 212 7.10 -6.19 0.88
N ASN A 213 7.39 -6.09 -0.42
CA ASN A 213 6.54 -6.63 -1.47
C ASN A 213 7.22 -7.83 -2.14
N PRO A 214 6.67 -9.05 -2.03
CA PRO A 214 7.28 -10.25 -2.58
C PRO A 214 7.05 -10.34 -4.10
N VAL A 215 7.62 -9.41 -4.85
CA VAL A 215 7.46 -9.25 -6.29
C VAL A 215 8.79 -9.34 -7.04
N VAL A 216 8.70 -9.58 -8.33
CA VAL A 216 9.84 -9.66 -9.27
C VAL A 216 9.73 -8.51 -10.24
N ILE A 217 10.80 -7.74 -10.44
CA ILE A 217 10.87 -6.70 -11.47
C ILE A 217 10.72 -7.36 -12.84
N SER A 218 9.55 -7.17 -13.46
CA SER A 218 9.15 -7.82 -14.71
C SER A 218 7.95 -7.11 -15.34
N TYR A 219 7.76 -7.33 -16.63
CA TYR A 219 6.56 -6.95 -17.38
C TYR A 219 5.93 -8.19 -17.99
N ALA A 220 4.67 -8.09 -18.39
CA ALA A 220 4.08 -9.13 -19.20
C ALA A 220 3.24 -8.57 -20.35
N PHE A 221 3.23 -9.31 -21.44
CA PHE A 221 2.28 -9.17 -22.54
C PHE A 221 1.37 -10.38 -22.54
N VAL A 222 0.06 -10.17 -22.63
CA VAL A 222 -0.94 -11.24 -22.63
C VAL A 222 -1.90 -11.05 -23.80
N SER A 223 -2.05 -12.08 -24.61
CA SER A 223 -3.04 -12.18 -25.68
C SER A 223 -3.53 -13.62 -25.79
N GLU A 224 -4.59 -13.86 -26.56
CA GLU A 224 -5.07 -15.22 -26.84
C GLU A 224 -4.01 -16.10 -27.53
N LYS A 225 -3.10 -15.50 -28.30
CA LYS A 225 -2.11 -16.21 -29.12
C LYS A 225 -0.81 -16.51 -28.38
N GLU A 226 -0.41 -15.60 -27.50
CA GLU A 226 0.86 -15.71 -26.77
C GLU A 226 0.82 -14.94 -25.46
N SER A 227 1.57 -15.45 -24.50
CA SER A 227 1.86 -14.77 -23.24
C SER A 227 3.37 -14.70 -23.05
N VAL A 228 3.90 -13.49 -22.85
CA VAL A 228 5.34 -13.25 -22.74
C VAL A 228 5.64 -12.60 -21.39
N LEU A 229 6.54 -13.21 -20.62
CA LEU A 229 7.08 -12.64 -19.38
C LEU A 229 8.45 -12.03 -19.67
N PHE A 230 8.57 -10.70 -19.49
CA PHE A 230 9.81 -9.95 -19.66
C PHE A 230 10.48 -9.78 -18.31
N VAL A 231 11.60 -10.47 -18.11
CA VAL A 231 12.31 -10.50 -16.81
C VAL A 231 13.81 -10.72 -17.06
N ASN A 232 14.67 -10.26 -16.14
CA ASN A 232 16.09 -10.54 -16.25
C ASN A 232 16.33 -12.07 -16.18
N PRO A 233 16.94 -12.70 -17.22
CA PRO A 233 17.15 -14.15 -17.28
C PRO A 233 17.92 -14.72 -16.10
N LYS A 234 18.80 -13.94 -15.46
CA LYS A 234 19.59 -14.37 -14.30
C LYS A 234 18.73 -14.71 -13.07
N LYS A 235 17.50 -14.21 -13.04
CA LYS A 235 16.58 -14.37 -11.91
C LYS A 235 15.73 -15.63 -11.99
N ILE A 236 15.78 -16.35 -13.10
CA ILE A 236 14.87 -17.44 -13.39
C ILE A 236 15.56 -18.79 -13.09
N PRO A 237 15.21 -19.49 -12.00
CA PRO A 237 15.62 -20.88 -11.80
C PRO A 237 15.14 -21.77 -12.96
N ALA A 238 15.93 -22.78 -13.31
CA ALA A 238 15.66 -23.65 -14.45
C ALA A 238 14.30 -24.37 -14.36
N GLU A 239 13.95 -24.82 -13.15
CA GLU A 239 12.67 -25.47 -12.86
C GLU A 239 11.46 -24.55 -13.09
N ILE A 240 11.57 -23.27 -12.71
CA ILE A 240 10.51 -22.27 -12.94
C ILE A 240 10.40 -21.95 -14.42
N ALA A 241 11.54 -21.83 -15.13
CA ALA A 241 11.53 -21.61 -16.58
C ALA A 241 10.82 -22.75 -17.34
N GLU A 242 11.09 -24.01 -16.94
CA GLU A 242 10.43 -25.19 -17.52
C GLU A 242 8.93 -25.23 -17.19
N HIS A 243 8.57 -24.88 -15.94
CA HIS A 243 7.17 -24.83 -15.51
C HIS A 243 6.39 -23.78 -16.30
N LEU A 244 6.84 -22.53 -16.33
CA LEU A 244 6.20 -21.45 -17.09
C LEU A 244 6.06 -21.81 -18.57
N LYS A 245 7.08 -22.43 -19.18
CA LYS A 245 7.01 -22.89 -20.56
C LYS A 245 5.93 -23.95 -20.78
N LYS A 246 5.74 -24.88 -19.84
CA LYS A 246 4.66 -25.89 -19.89
C LYS A 246 3.27 -25.23 -19.82
N GLU A 247 3.15 -24.14 -19.09
CA GLU A 247 1.92 -23.34 -18.98
C GLU A 247 1.76 -22.30 -20.13
N GLY A 248 2.53 -22.45 -21.21
CA GLY A 248 2.38 -21.64 -22.44
C GLY A 248 3.03 -20.25 -22.38
N VAL A 249 3.92 -20.01 -21.41
CA VAL A 249 4.58 -18.71 -21.22
C VAL A 249 5.92 -18.67 -21.95
N THR A 250 6.14 -17.67 -22.77
CA THR A 250 7.43 -17.34 -23.39
C THR A 250 8.21 -16.40 -22.46
N LEU A 251 9.51 -16.69 -22.25
CA LEU A 251 10.40 -15.86 -21.45
C LEU A 251 11.23 -14.96 -22.36
N ALA A 252 11.32 -13.68 -22.03
CA ALA A 252 12.12 -12.69 -22.75
C ALA A 252 12.92 -11.81 -21.77
N ASP A 253 14.01 -11.20 -22.23
CA ASP A 253 14.77 -10.26 -21.42
C ASP A 253 13.93 -9.01 -21.08
N TYR A 254 14.07 -8.52 -19.85
CA TYR A 254 13.35 -7.35 -19.34
C TYR A 254 13.41 -6.13 -20.25
N GLY A 255 14.58 -5.85 -20.83
CA GLY A 255 14.79 -4.70 -21.72
C GLY A 255 14.14 -4.85 -23.10
N MET A 256 13.58 -6.00 -23.44
CA MET A 256 13.02 -6.26 -24.76
C MET A 256 11.58 -5.78 -24.95
N LEU A 257 10.89 -5.37 -23.86
CA LEU A 257 9.47 -4.98 -23.92
C LEU A 257 9.20 -3.93 -25.01
N ALA A 258 9.89 -2.79 -25.00
CA ALA A 258 9.65 -1.71 -25.96
C ALA A 258 9.88 -2.17 -27.41
N THR A 259 10.92 -2.97 -27.66
CA THR A 259 11.19 -3.56 -28.98
C THR A 259 10.09 -4.53 -29.40
N PHE A 260 9.58 -5.33 -28.48
CA PHE A 260 8.47 -6.24 -28.74
C PHE A 260 7.20 -5.46 -29.10
N LEU A 261 6.82 -4.48 -28.29
CA LEU A 261 5.62 -3.66 -28.50
C LEU A 261 5.65 -2.91 -29.83
N SER A 262 6.81 -2.37 -30.24
CA SER A 262 6.96 -1.65 -31.50
C SER A 262 6.70 -2.50 -32.76
N ARG A 263 6.67 -3.83 -32.61
CA ARG A 263 6.42 -4.81 -33.72
C ARG A 263 5.00 -5.35 -33.72
N LEU A 264 4.12 -4.87 -32.83
CA LEU A 264 2.73 -5.28 -32.84
C LEU A 264 2.10 -4.96 -34.23
N PRO A 265 1.19 -5.81 -34.73
CA PRO A 265 0.49 -5.56 -35.95
C PRO A 265 -0.24 -4.20 -35.95
N GLU A 266 -0.37 -3.61 -37.12
CA GLU A 266 -1.17 -2.39 -37.30
C GLU A 266 -2.59 -2.59 -36.77
N ARG A 267 -3.14 -1.54 -36.13
CA ARG A 267 -4.51 -1.50 -35.60
C ARG A 267 -4.80 -2.57 -34.53
N THR A 268 -3.77 -3.13 -33.87
CA THR A 268 -3.95 -3.98 -32.70
C THR A 268 -4.72 -3.20 -31.62
N ARG A 269 -5.77 -3.82 -31.09
CA ARG A 269 -6.58 -3.26 -29.98
C ARG A 269 -5.93 -3.63 -28.65
N VAL A 270 -5.25 -2.66 -28.04
CA VAL A 270 -4.48 -2.86 -26.81
C VAL A 270 -5.28 -2.36 -25.61
N PHE A 271 -5.57 -3.25 -24.67
CA PHE A 271 -6.17 -2.88 -23.39
C PHE A 271 -5.08 -2.34 -22.46
N ILE A 272 -5.29 -1.16 -21.89
CA ILE A 272 -4.38 -0.56 -20.93
C ILE A 272 -5.12 -0.01 -19.70
N ASP A 273 -4.48 -0.10 -18.55
CA ASP A 273 -4.81 0.70 -17.39
C ASP A 273 -3.88 1.91 -17.39
N SER A 274 -4.40 3.06 -17.79
CA SER A 274 -3.60 4.29 -17.96
C SER A 274 -3.00 4.82 -16.64
N LYS A 275 -3.51 4.42 -15.48
CA LYS A 275 -2.93 4.73 -14.18
C LYS A 275 -1.74 3.85 -13.82
N ARG A 276 -1.68 2.64 -14.36
CA ARG A 276 -0.63 1.65 -14.12
C ARG A 276 0.36 1.49 -15.28
N THR A 277 0.03 2.02 -16.46
CA THR A 277 0.90 2.02 -17.63
C THR A 277 1.68 3.33 -17.68
N ASN A 278 3.01 3.25 -17.77
CA ASN A 278 3.85 4.43 -17.90
C ASN A 278 3.87 4.98 -19.34
N VAL A 279 4.30 6.24 -19.48
CA VAL A 279 4.33 6.94 -20.77
C VAL A 279 5.28 6.27 -21.76
N ALA A 280 6.40 5.71 -21.30
CA ALA A 280 7.37 5.06 -22.20
C ALA A 280 6.80 3.79 -22.85
N ILE A 281 6.03 2.98 -22.11
CA ILE A 281 5.29 1.83 -22.65
C ILE A 281 4.29 2.28 -23.71
N TYR A 282 3.50 3.31 -23.42
CA TYR A 282 2.56 3.88 -24.39
C TYR A 282 3.26 4.35 -25.67
N ASN A 283 4.38 5.07 -25.53
CA ASN A 283 5.15 5.58 -26.65
C ASN A 283 5.83 4.47 -27.48
N ALA A 284 6.03 3.28 -26.92
CA ALA A 284 6.56 2.11 -27.62
C ALA A 284 5.53 1.41 -28.54
N LEU A 285 4.24 1.67 -28.35
CA LEU A 285 3.19 1.11 -29.19
C LEU A 285 3.20 1.74 -30.59
N PRO A 286 2.87 0.97 -31.66
CA PRO A 286 2.63 1.55 -32.97
C PRO A 286 1.57 2.65 -32.91
N LYS A 287 1.78 3.75 -33.63
CA LYS A 287 0.81 4.86 -33.66
C LYS A 287 -0.56 4.48 -34.21
N SER A 288 -0.64 3.38 -34.94
CA SER A 288 -1.88 2.80 -35.47
C SER A 288 -2.63 1.94 -34.45
N SER A 289 -2.07 1.67 -33.26
CA SER A 289 -2.73 0.90 -32.21
C SER A 289 -4.00 1.59 -31.71
N ILE A 290 -5.02 0.79 -31.40
CA ILE A 290 -6.30 1.28 -30.87
C ILE A 290 -6.31 0.98 -29.38
N LEU A 291 -6.35 2.03 -28.55
CA LEU A 291 -6.37 1.87 -27.10
C LEU A 291 -7.78 1.62 -26.58
N ILE A 292 -7.91 0.66 -25.68
CA ILE A 292 -9.09 0.39 -24.89
C ILE A 292 -8.67 0.59 -23.43
N GLU A 293 -9.26 1.56 -22.76
CA GLU A 293 -8.84 1.95 -21.40
C GLU A 293 -9.81 1.45 -20.34
N GLY A 294 -9.27 0.96 -19.22
CA GLY A 294 -10.04 0.48 -18.08
C GLY A 294 -9.13 -0.04 -16.96
N THR A 295 -9.75 -0.51 -15.88
CA THR A 295 -9.01 -1.22 -14.82
C THR A 295 -8.44 -2.52 -15.38
N SER A 296 -7.15 -2.77 -15.13
CA SER A 296 -6.47 -3.99 -15.59
C SER A 296 -7.25 -5.26 -15.22
N PRO A 297 -7.46 -6.18 -16.18
CA PRO A 297 -8.10 -7.47 -15.89
C PRO A 297 -7.41 -8.23 -14.76
N ALA A 298 -6.08 -8.25 -14.73
CA ALA A 298 -5.33 -8.92 -13.68
C ALA A 298 -5.55 -8.24 -12.32
N ASN A 299 -5.62 -6.90 -12.27
CA ASN A 299 -5.89 -6.15 -11.05
C ASN A 299 -7.28 -6.47 -10.47
N HIS A 300 -8.29 -6.56 -11.32
CA HIS A 300 -9.64 -6.95 -10.88
C HIS A 300 -9.69 -8.41 -10.41
N LEU A 301 -9.14 -9.34 -11.20
CA LEU A 301 -9.21 -10.78 -10.89
C LEU A 301 -8.46 -11.14 -9.59
N LYS A 302 -7.27 -10.56 -9.35
CA LYS A 302 -6.50 -10.81 -8.11
C LYS A 302 -7.14 -10.22 -6.86
N SER A 303 -7.98 -9.20 -7.00
CA SER A 303 -8.68 -8.59 -5.86
C SER A 303 -9.74 -9.52 -5.27
N ILE A 304 -10.31 -10.42 -6.07
CA ILE A 304 -11.32 -11.40 -5.68
C ILE A 304 -10.62 -12.72 -5.35
N LYS A 305 -10.39 -12.99 -4.08
CA LYS A 305 -9.68 -14.17 -3.60
C LYS A 305 -10.53 -15.42 -3.79
N ASN A 306 -9.89 -16.48 -4.32
CA ASN A 306 -10.50 -17.80 -4.39
C ASN A 306 -10.51 -18.49 -3.02
N GLU A 307 -11.21 -19.61 -2.88
CA GLU A 307 -11.36 -20.32 -1.60
C GLU A 307 -10.02 -20.80 -1.00
N THR A 308 -9.03 -21.11 -1.85
CA THR A 308 -7.68 -21.49 -1.39
C THR A 308 -6.95 -20.29 -0.80
N GLU A 309 -6.98 -19.15 -1.48
CA GLU A 309 -6.40 -17.90 -0.99
C GLU A 309 -7.09 -17.42 0.29
N ILE A 310 -8.43 -17.52 0.38
CA ILE A 310 -9.19 -17.18 1.59
C ILE A 310 -8.80 -18.08 2.76
N LYS A 311 -8.66 -19.39 2.53
CA LYS A 311 -8.15 -20.32 3.55
C LYS A 311 -6.73 -19.95 3.96
N GLY A 312 -5.89 -19.56 3.01
CA GLY A 312 -4.55 -19.06 3.26
C GLY A 312 -4.55 -17.83 4.17
N PHE A 313 -5.37 -16.83 3.88
CA PHE A 313 -5.51 -15.64 4.73
C PHE A 313 -5.91 -15.98 6.17
N ARG A 314 -6.87 -16.90 6.38
CA ARG A 314 -7.25 -17.33 7.74
C ARG A 314 -6.09 -17.99 8.48
N ASN A 315 -5.24 -18.74 7.78
CA ASN A 315 -4.05 -19.34 8.35
C ASN A 315 -2.95 -18.28 8.63
N ALA A 316 -2.74 -17.33 7.72
CA ALA A 316 -1.79 -16.23 7.89
C ALA A 316 -2.13 -15.37 9.10
N VAL A 317 -3.39 -14.96 9.25
CA VAL A 317 -3.82 -14.15 10.42
C VAL A 317 -3.78 -14.92 11.74
N LEU A 318 -3.91 -16.26 11.72
CA LEU A 318 -3.70 -17.09 12.91
C LEU A 318 -2.22 -17.07 13.33
N LYS A 319 -1.29 -17.28 12.40
CA LYS A 319 0.15 -17.18 12.65
C LYS A 319 0.53 -15.81 13.18
N ASP A 320 -0.01 -14.78 12.56
CA ASP A 320 0.23 -13.39 12.98
C ASP A 320 -0.36 -13.12 14.37
N GLY A 321 -1.56 -13.60 14.66
CA GLY A 321 -2.20 -13.49 15.97
C GLY A 321 -1.41 -14.16 17.09
N ILE A 322 -0.77 -15.30 16.80
CA ILE A 322 0.15 -15.98 17.73
C ILE A 322 1.38 -15.09 17.99
N ALA A 323 2.01 -14.55 16.95
CA ALA A 323 3.16 -13.66 17.07
C ALA A 323 2.82 -12.37 17.84
N MET A 324 1.70 -11.73 17.51
CA MET A 324 1.20 -10.52 18.19
C MET A 324 0.90 -10.78 19.67
N THR A 325 0.28 -11.90 20.00
CA THR A 325 -0.01 -12.28 21.40
C THR A 325 1.27 -12.46 22.21
N LYS A 326 2.25 -13.21 21.66
CA LYS A 326 3.56 -13.40 22.30
C LYS A 326 4.31 -12.08 22.44
N PHE A 327 4.20 -11.19 21.45
CA PHE A 327 4.82 -9.88 21.49
C PHE A 327 4.25 -9.02 22.62
N TYR A 328 2.94 -8.87 22.73
CA TYR A 328 2.34 -8.04 23.77
C TYR A 328 2.53 -8.62 25.18
N PHE A 329 2.51 -9.94 25.31
CA PHE A 329 2.88 -10.62 26.56
C PHE A 329 4.32 -10.32 26.96
N TRP A 330 5.27 -10.43 26.01
CA TRP A 330 6.67 -10.09 26.21
C TRP A 330 6.84 -8.61 26.57
N LEU A 331 6.20 -7.71 25.85
CA LEU A 331 6.30 -6.27 26.08
C LEU A 331 5.84 -5.90 27.49
N GLU A 332 4.68 -6.38 27.91
CA GLU A 332 4.15 -6.12 29.26
C GLU A 332 5.10 -6.66 30.35
N LYS A 333 5.68 -7.84 30.13
CA LYS A 333 6.63 -8.45 31.05
C LYS A 333 7.93 -7.64 31.18
N MET A 334 8.47 -7.15 30.07
CA MET A 334 9.68 -6.31 30.06
C MET A 334 9.44 -4.97 30.77
N LEU A 335 8.35 -4.28 30.46
CA LEU A 335 8.02 -3.01 31.10
C LEU A 335 7.76 -3.16 32.60
N LYS A 336 7.06 -4.22 33.03
CA LYS A 336 6.87 -4.53 34.49
C LYS A 336 8.18 -4.85 35.18
N ALA A 337 9.16 -5.42 34.49
CA ALA A 337 10.49 -5.68 35.02
C ALA A 337 11.39 -4.43 35.07
N GLY A 338 10.95 -3.31 34.49
CA GLY A 338 11.74 -2.09 34.35
C GLY A 338 12.85 -2.19 33.33
N GLU A 339 12.73 -3.15 32.40
CA GLU A 339 13.67 -3.32 31.29
C GLU A 339 13.45 -2.25 30.22
N LYS A 340 14.53 -1.78 29.63
CA LYS A 340 14.48 -0.77 28.57
C LYS A 340 14.00 -1.39 27.25
N VAL A 341 12.86 -0.93 26.77
CA VAL A 341 12.34 -1.23 25.43
C VAL A 341 12.18 0.07 24.65
N THR A 342 12.61 0.10 23.39
CA THR A 342 12.45 1.24 22.50
C THR A 342 11.54 0.89 21.34
N GLU A 343 11.07 1.88 20.58
CA GLU A 343 10.26 1.69 19.37
C GLU A 343 10.94 0.74 18.38
N LEU A 344 12.24 0.93 18.11
CA LEU A 344 13.02 0.04 17.23
C LEU A 344 13.17 -1.36 17.80
N SER A 345 13.47 -1.49 19.10
CA SER A 345 13.65 -2.80 19.72
C SER A 345 12.33 -3.59 19.81
N ALA A 346 11.21 -2.89 19.98
CA ALA A 346 9.87 -3.47 19.94
C ALA A 346 9.53 -3.98 18.53
N ALA A 347 9.74 -3.17 17.50
CA ALA A 347 9.56 -3.57 16.09
C ALA A 347 10.42 -4.80 15.74
N ALA A 348 11.71 -4.78 16.07
CA ALA A 348 12.63 -5.90 15.84
C ALA A 348 12.18 -7.18 16.56
N LYS A 349 11.67 -7.07 17.80
CA LYS A 349 11.14 -8.21 18.55
C LYS A 349 9.93 -8.83 17.87
N LEU A 350 9.02 -8.01 17.34
CA LEU A 350 7.84 -8.52 16.64
C LEU A 350 8.23 -9.22 15.33
N THR A 351 9.13 -8.62 14.52
CA THR A 351 9.67 -9.26 13.32
C THR A 351 10.31 -10.61 13.64
N ALA A 352 11.07 -10.72 14.74
CA ALA A 352 11.66 -12.00 15.18
C ALA A 352 10.56 -13.04 15.50
N LEU A 353 9.51 -12.68 16.23
CA LEU A 353 8.40 -13.59 16.57
C LEU A 353 7.58 -14.01 15.34
N ARG A 354 7.41 -13.13 14.35
CA ARG A 354 6.80 -13.44 13.06
C ARG A 354 7.66 -14.40 12.25
N SER A 355 8.97 -14.20 12.26
CA SER A 355 9.91 -15.07 11.54
C SER A 355 9.98 -16.51 12.10
N GLU A 356 9.55 -16.73 13.33
CA GLU A 356 9.40 -18.08 13.92
C GLU A 356 8.18 -18.84 13.36
N GLN A 357 7.23 -18.11 12.72
CA GLN A 357 6.03 -18.74 12.17
C GLN A 357 6.31 -19.43 10.82
N PRO A 358 5.65 -20.54 10.53
CA PRO A 358 5.83 -21.25 9.26
C PRO A 358 5.53 -20.36 8.05
N GLN A 359 6.34 -20.52 6.98
CA GLN A 359 6.12 -19.82 5.70
C GLN A 359 6.27 -18.30 5.76
N TYR A 360 6.88 -17.74 6.79
CA TYR A 360 7.23 -16.33 6.83
C TYR A 360 8.23 -15.99 5.70
N VAL A 361 7.99 -14.90 5.01
CA VAL A 361 8.85 -14.41 3.91
C VAL A 361 9.57 -13.12 4.33
N MET A 362 8.82 -12.13 4.77
CA MET A 362 9.31 -10.81 5.22
C MET A 362 8.18 -10.07 5.94
N ASP A 363 8.46 -8.90 6.51
CA ASP A 363 7.38 -7.98 6.93
C ASP A 363 6.65 -7.42 5.71
N SER A 364 5.35 -7.07 5.84
CA SER A 364 4.55 -6.53 4.73
C SER A 364 4.73 -5.01 4.53
N PHE A 365 5.27 -4.33 5.52
CA PHE A 365 5.72 -2.93 5.49
C PHE A 365 6.62 -2.64 6.70
N ALA A 366 7.29 -1.48 6.70
CA ALA A 366 8.08 -1.05 7.85
C ALA A 366 7.15 -0.80 9.04
N SER A 367 7.35 -1.53 10.14
CA SER A 367 6.49 -1.40 11.34
C SER A 367 6.42 0.04 11.83
N ILE A 368 5.21 0.54 12.02
CA ILE A 368 4.91 1.82 12.66
C ILE A 368 4.85 1.56 14.16
N SER A 369 5.99 1.60 14.82
CA SER A 369 6.13 1.41 16.26
C SER A 369 6.24 2.79 16.90
N SER A 370 5.15 3.27 17.52
CA SER A 370 4.97 4.69 17.85
C SER A 370 4.53 4.88 19.29
N TYR A 371 5.37 5.51 20.10
CA TYR A 371 5.08 5.81 21.48
C TYR A 371 4.68 7.29 21.67
N GLY A 372 3.60 7.53 22.40
CA GLY A 372 3.13 8.87 22.75
C GLY A 372 2.93 9.76 21.52
N PRO A 373 3.61 10.93 21.42
CA PRO A 373 3.47 11.88 20.30
C PRO A 373 3.78 11.32 18.93
N HIS A 374 4.64 10.32 18.82
CA HIS A 374 4.96 9.67 17.54
C HIS A 374 3.74 8.97 16.94
N GLY A 375 2.80 8.48 17.78
CA GLY A 375 1.54 7.90 17.31
C GLY A 375 0.65 8.86 16.52
N ALA A 376 0.85 10.18 16.67
CA ALA A 376 0.14 11.18 15.88
C ALA A 376 0.69 11.37 14.46
N VAL A 377 1.85 10.77 14.14
CA VAL A 377 2.42 10.73 12.80
C VAL A 377 1.93 9.48 12.10
N VAL A 378 0.98 9.61 11.20
CA VAL A 378 0.18 8.50 10.64
C VAL A 378 1.02 7.32 10.11
N HIS A 379 2.08 7.62 9.37
CA HIS A 379 3.04 6.66 8.83
C HIS A 379 4.43 6.87 9.45
N TYR A 380 4.48 6.97 10.78
CA TYR A 380 5.75 7.07 11.51
C TYR A 380 6.57 5.79 11.30
N SER A 381 7.84 5.96 11.03
CA SER A 381 8.81 4.86 11.04
C SER A 381 9.98 5.26 11.93
N PRO A 382 10.23 4.56 13.04
CA PRO A 382 11.34 4.90 13.93
C PRO A 382 12.68 4.74 13.20
N THR A 383 13.58 5.69 13.44
CA THR A 383 14.96 5.65 12.96
C THR A 383 15.90 5.70 14.16
N PRO A 384 17.20 5.40 14.01
CA PRO A 384 18.16 5.55 15.11
C PRO A 384 18.17 6.94 15.75
N GLU A 385 17.82 7.98 14.99
CA GLU A 385 17.78 9.38 15.44
C GLU A 385 16.48 9.72 16.19
N THR A 386 15.37 9.02 15.87
CA THR A 386 14.05 9.29 16.46
C THR A 386 13.64 8.25 17.49
N ASP A 387 14.39 7.16 17.62
CA ASP A 387 14.07 6.02 18.49
C ASP A 387 13.81 6.47 19.93
N THR A 388 12.63 6.14 20.43
CA THR A 388 12.16 6.57 21.75
C THR A 388 11.92 5.37 22.64
N GLU A 389 12.28 5.51 23.93
CA GLU A 389 12.01 4.51 24.95
C GLU A 389 10.52 4.49 25.31
N LEU A 390 9.92 3.30 25.32
CA LEU A 390 8.56 3.07 25.76
C LEU A 390 8.48 3.17 27.28
N LYS A 391 7.75 4.17 27.76
CA LYS A 391 7.50 4.39 29.21
C LYS A 391 6.07 4.00 29.57
N THR A 392 5.77 4.00 30.86
CA THR A 392 4.45 3.61 31.37
C THR A 392 3.57 4.83 31.68
N ASP A 393 3.57 5.84 30.79
CA ASP A 393 2.84 7.11 30.97
C ASP A 393 2.02 7.57 29.75
N SER A 394 2.01 6.80 28.66
CA SER A 394 1.27 7.16 27.44
C SER A 394 0.72 5.93 26.71
N LEU A 395 0.23 6.18 25.49
CA LEU A 395 -0.25 5.15 24.57
C LEU A 395 0.91 4.65 23.68
N TYR A 396 0.81 3.41 23.26
CA TYR A 396 1.67 2.82 22.24
C TYR A 396 0.81 2.32 21.09
N LEU A 397 1.03 2.89 19.90
CA LEU A 397 0.43 2.48 18.65
C LEU A 397 1.44 1.62 17.89
N LEU A 398 1.05 0.41 17.56
CA LEU A 398 1.82 -0.51 16.73
C LEU A 398 0.99 -0.94 15.53
N ASP A 399 1.45 -0.51 14.36
CA ASP A 399 0.91 -0.91 13.08
C ASP A 399 1.97 -1.71 12.32
N SER A 400 1.63 -2.90 11.89
CA SER A 400 2.60 -3.87 11.37
C SER A 400 1.93 -5.03 10.64
N GLY A 401 2.67 -5.70 9.79
CA GLY A 401 2.17 -6.86 9.10
C GLY A 401 3.30 -7.76 8.59
N ALA A 402 2.94 -8.92 8.09
CA ALA A 402 3.88 -9.90 7.54
C ALA A 402 3.40 -10.46 6.20
N GLN A 403 4.36 -10.85 5.39
CA GLN A 403 4.19 -11.68 4.22
C GLN A 403 4.43 -13.13 4.62
N TYR A 404 3.37 -13.93 4.62
CA TYR A 404 3.46 -15.39 4.65
C TYR A 404 3.14 -15.91 3.25
N LEU A 405 3.66 -17.07 2.85
CA LEU A 405 3.35 -17.65 1.53
C LEU A 405 1.84 -17.85 1.31
N ASP A 406 1.09 -18.05 2.38
CA ASP A 406 -0.36 -18.27 2.36
C ASP A 406 -1.19 -17.00 2.63
N GLY A 407 -0.55 -15.82 2.76
CA GLY A 407 -1.29 -14.55 2.86
C GLY A 407 -0.43 -13.40 3.39
N THR A 408 -0.90 -12.20 3.18
CA THR A 408 -0.34 -10.96 3.73
C THR A 408 -1.16 -10.56 4.94
N THR A 409 -0.52 -10.08 6.01
CA THR A 409 -1.23 -9.53 7.17
C THR A 409 -0.99 -8.04 7.31
N ASP A 410 -1.96 -7.38 7.94
CA ASP A 410 -1.98 -5.97 8.25
C ASP A 410 -2.82 -5.76 9.51
N ILE A 411 -2.23 -5.10 10.52
CA ILE A 411 -2.88 -4.91 11.82
C ILE A 411 -2.34 -3.69 12.54
N THR A 412 -3.24 -2.86 13.05
CA THR A 412 -2.90 -1.85 14.05
C THR A 412 -3.57 -2.15 15.39
N ARG A 413 -2.81 -2.01 16.46
CA ARG A 413 -3.33 -1.94 17.82
C ARG A 413 -2.74 -0.74 18.54
N THR A 414 -3.60 -0.03 19.27
CA THR A 414 -3.20 0.97 20.25
C THR A 414 -3.47 0.41 21.63
N ILE A 415 -2.46 0.39 22.50
CA ILE A 415 -2.57 -0.08 23.89
C ILE A 415 -2.16 1.01 24.87
N ALA A 416 -2.71 0.97 26.09
CA ALA A 416 -2.29 1.83 27.19
C ALA A 416 -1.09 1.22 27.90
N LEU A 417 0.07 1.87 27.82
CA LEU A 417 1.20 1.52 28.68
C LEU A 417 1.07 2.16 30.07
N CYS A 418 0.31 3.25 30.21
CA CYS A 418 0.02 3.87 31.51
C CYS A 418 -1.02 3.05 32.29
N ASP A 419 -0.92 3.09 33.64
CA ASP A 419 -1.85 2.37 34.51
C ASP A 419 -3.26 2.96 34.45
N GLU A 420 -3.37 4.28 34.41
CA GLU A 420 -4.64 5.01 34.33
C GLU A 420 -4.68 5.92 33.10
N PRO A 421 -5.18 5.43 31.96
CA PRO A 421 -5.38 6.28 30.77
C PRO A 421 -6.36 7.42 31.07
N SER A 422 -6.08 8.62 30.55
CA SER A 422 -6.96 9.76 30.73
C SER A 422 -8.35 9.52 30.14
N GLU A 423 -9.37 10.20 30.66
CA GLU A 423 -10.73 10.17 30.11
C GLU A 423 -10.78 10.57 28.63
N GLN A 424 -9.86 11.47 28.21
CA GLN A 424 -9.77 11.88 26.82
C GLN A 424 -9.24 10.73 25.94
N MET A 425 -8.17 10.04 26.36
CA MET A 425 -7.63 8.87 25.66
C MET A 425 -8.70 7.80 25.50
N LYS A 426 -9.45 7.49 26.57
CA LYS A 426 -10.54 6.50 26.52
C LYS A 426 -11.67 6.92 25.58
N LYS A 427 -12.09 8.19 25.61
CA LYS A 427 -13.13 8.71 24.70
C LYS A 427 -12.71 8.60 23.24
N ASP A 428 -11.48 8.98 22.94
CA ASP A 428 -10.94 8.97 21.58
C ASP A 428 -10.78 7.53 21.07
N PHE A 429 -10.25 6.63 21.92
CA PHE A 429 -10.13 5.21 21.58
C PHE A 429 -11.49 4.58 21.32
N THR A 430 -12.46 4.81 22.22
CA THR A 430 -13.79 4.24 22.07
C THR A 430 -14.49 4.74 20.80
N ARG A 431 -14.29 6.00 20.38
CA ARG A 431 -14.83 6.53 19.14
C ARG A 431 -14.21 5.89 17.90
N ALA A 432 -12.88 5.73 17.89
CA ALA A 432 -12.20 5.04 16.79
C ALA A 432 -12.65 3.56 16.71
N LEU A 433 -12.72 2.86 17.84
CA LEU A 433 -13.23 1.49 17.91
C LEU A 433 -14.68 1.36 17.42
N LYS A 434 -15.55 2.33 17.70
CA LYS A 434 -16.91 2.35 17.14
C LYS A 434 -16.90 2.44 15.62
N GLY A 435 -15.91 3.10 15.04
CA GLY A 435 -15.70 3.13 13.60
C GLY A 435 -15.37 1.74 13.03
N THR A 436 -14.38 1.07 13.61
CA THR A 436 -13.99 -0.31 13.26
C THR A 436 -15.19 -1.27 13.38
N ILE A 437 -15.91 -1.23 14.52
CA ILE A 437 -17.12 -2.05 14.70
C ILE A 437 -18.21 -1.67 13.68
N GLY A 438 -18.31 -0.39 13.31
CA GLY A 438 -19.28 0.13 12.35
C GLY A 438 -19.11 -0.50 10.96
N ILE A 439 -17.89 -0.60 10.47
CA ILE A 439 -17.56 -1.29 9.22
C ILE A 439 -17.73 -2.80 9.39
N ALA A 440 -17.10 -3.41 10.39
CA ALA A 440 -17.15 -4.86 10.60
C ALA A 440 -18.58 -5.43 10.68
N LYS A 441 -19.54 -4.63 11.15
CA LYS A 441 -20.97 -5.00 11.23
C LYS A 441 -21.82 -4.50 10.09
N CYS A 442 -21.24 -3.76 9.14
CA CYS A 442 -21.98 -3.18 8.03
C CYS A 442 -22.56 -4.31 7.14
N LYS A 443 -23.84 -4.20 6.86
CA LYS A 443 -24.54 -4.99 5.87
C LYS A 443 -25.01 -4.07 4.76
N PHE A 444 -24.74 -4.43 3.52
CA PHE A 444 -24.97 -3.55 2.38
C PHE A 444 -25.43 -4.32 1.15
N PRO A 445 -26.23 -3.73 0.26
CA PRO A 445 -26.69 -4.40 -0.97
C PRO A 445 -25.49 -4.65 -1.91
N ALA A 446 -25.52 -5.79 -2.61
CA ALA A 446 -24.56 -6.08 -3.66
C ALA A 446 -24.62 -4.99 -4.76
N GLY A 447 -23.47 -4.69 -5.36
CA GLY A 447 -23.34 -3.70 -6.44
C GLY A 447 -23.04 -2.27 -5.99
N ILE A 448 -22.76 -2.03 -4.70
CA ILE A 448 -22.38 -0.69 -4.22
C ILE A 448 -20.87 -0.49 -4.21
N ARG A 449 -20.48 0.79 -4.15
CA ARG A 449 -19.10 1.26 -4.04
C ARG A 449 -18.74 1.56 -2.58
N GLY A 450 -17.46 1.43 -2.24
CA GLY A 450 -16.98 1.60 -0.87
C GLY A 450 -17.21 3.00 -0.29
N CYS A 451 -17.18 4.05 -1.10
CA CYS A 451 -17.44 5.43 -0.64
C CYS A 451 -18.82 5.60 0.01
N LEU A 452 -19.82 4.75 -0.33
CA LEU A 452 -21.15 4.81 0.24
C LEU A 452 -21.22 4.29 1.69
N ILE A 453 -20.22 3.54 2.14
CA ILE A 453 -20.20 2.96 3.50
C ILE A 453 -19.09 3.53 4.40
N ASP A 454 -18.19 4.34 3.88
CA ASP A 454 -17.09 4.99 4.64
C ASP A 454 -17.61 5.81 5.84
N ALA A 455 -18.77 6.44 5.71
CA ALA A 455 -19.38 7.19 6.79
C ALA A 455 -19.69 6.37 8.05
N PHE A 456 -19.86 5.04 7.95
CA PHE A 456 -20.08 4.20 9.13
C PHE A 456 -18.83 4.14 10.03
N ALA A 457 -17.65 4.23 9.46
CA ALA A 457 -16.40 4.32 10.21
C ALA A 457 -16.23 5.68 10.88
N ARG A 458 -16.67 6.75 10.21
CA ARG A 458 -16.42 8.14 10.66
C ARG A 458 -17.46 8.69 11.60
N LYS A 459 -18.68 8.15 11.58
CA LYS A 459 -19.84 8.71 12.29
C LYS A 459 -19.56 9.09 13.75
N ALA A 460 -18.99 8.19 14.54
CA ALA A 460 -18.73 8.43 15.96
C ALA A 460 -17.65 9.51 16.21
N LEU A 461 -16.73 9.67 15.28
CA LEU A 461 -15.71 10.72 15.30
C LEU A 461 -16.31 12.07 14.86
N TRP A 462 -17.06 12.10 13.78
CA TRP A 462 -17.72 13.32 13.29
C TRP A 462 -18.72 13.91 14.29
N ASP A 463 -19.47 13.07 15.01
CA ASP A 463 -20.34 13.51 16.10
C ASP A 463 -19.59 14.25 17.22
N ALA A 464 -18.28 14.04 17.32
CA ALA A 464 -17.39 14.71 18.26
C ALA A 464 -16.52 15.82 17.62
N GLY A 465 -16.74 16.14 16.34
CA GLY A 465 -15.94 17.13 15.61
C GLY A 465 -14.50 16.64 15.29
N ILE A 466 -14.27 15.32 15.25
CA ILE A 466 -12.97 14.70 14.96
C ILE A 466 -13.04 14.09 13.55
N ASN A 467 -11.94 14.19 12.81
CA ASN A 467 -11.80 13.57 11.50
C ASN A 467 -10.38 13.02 11.31
N TYR A 468 -10.25 11.99 10.46
CA TYR A 468 -8.98 11.52 9.92
C TYR A 468 -9.01 11.62 8.39
N LEU A 469 -7.85 11.84 7.77
CA LEU A 469 -7.74 12.23 6.36
C LEU A 469 -7.27 11.08 5.44
N HIS A 470 -6.89 9.94 5.98
CA HIS A 470 -6.58 8.75 5.17
C HIS A 470 -7.82 7.92 4.85
N GLY A 471 -7.69 6.90 3.99
CA GLY A 471 -8.76 5.95 3.68
C GLY A 471 -9.13 5.13 4.92
N THR A 472 -10.35 4.61 4.95
CA THR A 472 -10.81 3.69 6.01
C THR A 472 -10.41 2.25 5.73
N CYS A 473 -10.41 1.85 4.44
CA CYS A 473 -10.07 0.50 4.02
C CYS A 473 -9.39 0.54 2.65
N HIS A 474 -8.32 -0.24 2.51
CA HIS A 474 -7.69 -0.59 1.24
C HIS A 474 -7.76 -2.12 1.02
N GLY A 475 -7.55 -2.58 -0.20
CA GLY A 475 -7.41 -4.00 -0.48
C GLY A 475 -6.07 -4.56 0.01
N ILE A 476 -6.00 -5.87 0.22
CA ILE A 476 -4.79 -6.58 0.67
C ILE A 476 -4.49 -7.73 -0.30
N GLY A 477 -3.26 -7.82 -0.77
CA GLY A 477 -2.79 -8.86 -1.69
C GLY A 477 -2.53 -10.20 -0.99
N HIS A 478 -2.53 -11.30 -1.75
CA HIS A 478 -2.21 -12.63 -1.24
C HIS A 478 -0.72 -12.94 -1.44
N CYS A 479 0.09 -12.78 -0.40
CA CYS A 479 1.55 -12.77 -0.49
C CYS A 479 2.02 -11.82 -1.60
N LEU A 480 1.50 -10.60 -1.56
CA LEU A 480 1.71 -9.50 -2.51
C LEU A 480 1.65 -8.17 -1.75
N ASN A 481 1.42 -7.06 -2.46
CA ASN A 481 1.36 -5.74 -1.86
C ASN A 481 0.31 -5.67 -0.74
N VAL A 482 0.70 -5.14 0.42
CA VAL A 482 -0.23 -4.88 1.52
C VAL A 482 -1.31 -3.89 1.09
N HIS A 483 -0.94 -2.85 0.35
CA HIS A 483 -1.87 -1.93 -0.30
C HIS A 483 -2.20 -2.46 -1.70
N GLU A 484 -3.33 -3.10 -1.84
CA GLU A 484 -3.83 -3.64 -3.10
C GLU A 484 -5.05 -2.84 -3.60
N GLY A 485 -5.06 -2.49 -4.88
CA GLY A 485 -6.27 -2.04 -5.56
C GLY A 485 -6.98 -3.21 -6.28
N PRO A 486 -8.12 -2.94 -6.96
CA PRO A 486 -8.70 -1.62 -7.21
C PRO A 486 -9.71 -1.13 -6.16
N GLN A 487 -10.14 -1.98 -5.21
CA GLN A 487 -11.17 -1.69 -4.22
C GLN A 487 -10.66 -0.79 -3.09
N SER A 488 -11.53 0.03 -2.54
CA SER A 488 -11.29 0.81 -1.32
C SER A 488 -12.59 1.25 -0.65
N ILE A 489 -12.55 1.54 0.65
CA ILE A 489 -13.59 2.25 1.39
C ILE A 489 -12.96 3.55 1.88
N ARG A 490 -13.39 4.68 1.33
CA ARG A 490 -12.81 6.01 1.58
C ARG A 490 -13.80 7.10 1.17
N MET A 491 -13.56 8.34 1.62
CA MET A 491 -14.43 9.47 1.29
C MET A 491 -14.46 9.77 -0.21
N GLU A 492 -13.31 9.66 -0.88
CA GLU A 492 -13.20 9.94 -2.30
C GLU A 492 -13.90 8.86 -3.12
N GLU A 493 -14.48 9.29 -4.22
CA GLU A 493 -15.19 8.39 -5.11
C GLU A 493 -14.22 7.37 -5.76
N ASN A 494 -14.57 6.09 -5.62
CA ASN A 494 -13.94 4.98 -6.32
C ASN A 494 -15.05 4.22 -7.06
N PRO A 495 -14.99 4.12 -8.41
CA PRO A 495 -16.03 3.48 -9.20
C PRO A 495 -16.12 1.95 -9.00
N VAL A 496 -15.15 1.37 -8.31
CA VAL A 496 -15.05 -0.09 -8.11
C VAL A 496 -16.17 -0.56 -7.17
N ILE A 497 -16.89 -1.57 -7.64
CA ILE A 497 -17.93 -2.26 -6.87
C ILE A 497 -17.25 -3.22 -5.88
N LEU A 498 -17.79 -3.28 -4.67
CA LEU A 498 -17.36 -4.23 -3.65
C LEU A 498 -17.96 -5.61 -3.95
N GLU A 499 -17.11 -6.65 -4.00
CA GLU A 499 -17.49 -8.00 -4.36
C GLU A 499 -17.06 -9.02 -3.30
N PRO A 500 -17.82 -10.15 -3.14
CA PRO A 500 -17.40 -11.25 -2.27
C PRO A 500 -16.02 -11.79 -2.67
N GLY A 501 -15.19 -12.11 -1.69
CA GLY A 501 -13.81 -12.56 -1.90
C GLY A 501 -12.77 -11.43 -1.82
N MET A 502 -13.17 -10.17 -1.80
CA MET A 502 -12.24 -9.06 -1.57
C MET A 502 -11.81 -9.03 -0.09
N VAL A 503 -10.51 -9.03 0.16
CA VAL A 503 -9.89 -8.84 1.49
C VAL A 503 -9.44 -7.40 1.60
N MET A 504 -9.76 -6.76 2.74
CA MET A 504 -9.49 -5.34 2.95
C MET A 504 -9.02 -5.09 4.38
N SER A 505 -8.32 -3.96 4.61
CA SER A 505 -8.16 -3.38 5.95
C SER A 505 -9.48 -2.75 6.44
N ASP A 506 -9.56 -2.47 7.74
CA ASP A 506 -10.62 -1.70 8.40
C ASP A 506 -9.94 -0.92 9.53
N GLU A 507 -9.49 0.33 9.25
CA GLU A 507 -8.50 1.07 10.02
C GLU A 507 -8.94 2.50 10.44
N PRO A 508 -10.10 2.69 11.05
CA PRO A 508 -10.51 4.00 11.58
C PRO A 508 -9.53 4.48 12.65
N ALA A 509 -9.24 5.79 12.63
CA ALA A 509 -8.20 6.36 13.46
C ALA A 509 -8.53 7.79 13.92
N MET A 510 -7.75 8.28 14.88
CA MET A 510 -7.69 9.68 15.22
C MET A 510 -6.28 10.05 15.71
N TYR A 511 -5.89 11.29 15.51
CA TYR A 511 -4.54 11.76 15.80
C TYR A 511 -4.58 13.10 16.54
N ARG A 512 -3.88 13.19 17.67
CA ARG A 512 -3.66 14.44 18.41
C ARG A 512 -2.19 14.86 18.27
N PRO A 513 -1.88 15.82 17.41
CA PRO A 513 -0.50 16.26 17.21
C PRO A 513 0.18 16.64 18.53
N GLY A 514 1.37 16.09 18.77
CA GLY A 514 2.13 16.33 20.00
C GLY A 514 1.68 15.56 21.24
N GLU A 515 0.62 14.73 21.15
CA GLU A 515 0.10 13.95 22.27
C GLU A 515 0.13 12.44 21.97
N TYR A 516 -0.72 11.93 21.08
CA TYR A 516 -0.83 10.50 20.72
C TYR A 516 -1.64 10.29 19.45
N GLY A 517 -1.50 9.09 18.87
CA GLY A 517 -2.40 8.56 17.85
C GLY A 517 -3.13 7.32 18.32
N ILE A 518 -4.31 7.08 17.75
CA ILE A 518 -5.13 5.89 17.98
C ILE A 518 -5.58 5.37 16.63
N ARG A 519 -5.28 4.09 16.36
CA ARG A 519 -5.80 3.31 15.23
C ARG A 519 -6.13 1.92 15.75
N THR A 520 -7.30 1.43 15.40
CA THR A 520 -7.70 0.03 15.63
C THR A 520 -8.02 -0.56 14.28
N GLU A 521 -7.20 -1.49 13.85
CA GLU A 521 -7.29 -2.05 12.52
C GLU A 521 -7.45 -3.56 12.55
N ASN A 522 -8.34 -4.05 11.70
CA ASN A 522 -8.50 -5.44 11.38
C ASN A 522 -8.50 -5.66 9.87
N MET A 523 -8.09 -6.83 9.46
CA MET A 523 -8.40 -7.35 8.13
C MET A 523 -9.82 -7.89 8.10
N ILE A 524 -10.55 -7.59 7.03
CA ILE A 524 -11.93 -8.02 6.80
C ILE A 524 -12.08 -8.64 5.41
N LEU A 525 -12.95 -9.64 5.31
CA LEU A 525 -13.28 -10.33 4.06
C LEU A 525 -14.73 -10.04 3.70
N ILE A 526 -14.99 -9.57 2.49
CA ILE A 526 -16.36 -9.39 1.98
C ILE A 526 -16.98 -10.76 1.66
N ARG A 527 -18.18 -11.01 2.20
CA ARG A 527 -18.93 -12.25 2.00
C ARG A 527 -20.38 -11.98 1.64
N GLU A 528 -21.01 -12.95 0.98
CA GLU A 528 -22.46 -12.98 0.90
C GLU A 528 -23.05 -13.16 2.31
N ASP A 529 -24.02 -12.32 2.66
CA ASP A 529 -24.69 -12.37 3.97
C ASP A 529 -26.09 -12.98 3.85
N SER A 530 -26.92 -12.44 2.98
CA SER A 530 -28.30 -12.90 2.82
C SER A 530 -28.88 -12.48 1.47
N GLU A 531 -29.94 -13.16 1.06
CA GLU A 531 -30.78 -12.78 -0.08
C GLU A 531 -32.21 -12.52 0.43
N THR A 532 -32.82 -11.44 -0.02
CA THR A 532 -34.17 -11.01 0.37
C THR A 532 -34.98 -10.66 -0.88
N GLU A 533 -36.25 -10.29 -0.70
CA GLU A 533 -37.07 -9.74 -1.79
C GLU A 533 -36.50 -8.44 -2.40
N PHE A 534 -35.55 -7.76 -1.70
CA PHE A 534 -34.86 -6.57 -2.16
C PHE A 534 -33.51 -6.88 -2.82
N GLY A 535 -33.13 -8.15 -2.98
CA GLY A 535 -31.90 -8.59 -3.62
C GLY A 535 -30.86 -9.17 -2.66
N LYS A 536 -29.64 -9.34 -3.17
CA LYS A 536 -28.49 -9.87 -2.41
C LYS A 536 -27.87 -8.79 -1.52
N PHE A 537 -27.50 -9.20 -0.31
CA PHE A 537 -26.76 -8.40 0.64
C PHE A 537 -25.42 -9.03 0.98
N LEU A 538 -24.44 -8.17 1.13
CA LEU A 538 -23.07 -8.51 1.52
C LEU A 538 -22.79 -8.01 2.94
N GLY A 539 -21.77 -8.59 3.56
CA GLY A 539 -21.27 -8.21 4.88
C GLY A 539 -19.80 -8.58 5.00
N PHE A 540 -19.24 -8.38 6.17
CA PHE A 540 -17.83 -8.61 6.45
C PHE A 540 -17.62 -9.75 7.45
N GLU A 541 -16.60 -10.57 7.19
CA GLU A 541 -15.98 -11.48 8.15
C GLU A 541 -14.70 -10.81 8.66
N THR A 542 -14.58 -10.59 9.97
CA THR A 542 -13.33 -10.12 10.59
C THR A 542 -12.34 -11.26 10.65
N LEU A 543 -11.14 -11.06 10.06
CA LEU A 543 -10.10 -12.08 9.97
C LEU A 543 -9.05 -11.94 11.08
N THR A 544 -8.63 -10.74 11.42
CA THR A 544 -7.53 -10.47 12.37
C THR A 544 -7.79 -11.06 13.75
N LEU A 545 -6.77 -11.70 14.33
CA LEU A 545 -6.84 -12.41 15.60
C LEU A 545 -5.89 -11.80 16.64
N CYS A 546 -6.24 -10.62 17.17
CA CYS A 546 -5.50 -9.95 18.24
C CYS A 546 -6.46 -9.21 19.16
N TYR A 547 -6.25 -9.27 20.48
CA TYR A 547 -7.10 -8.58 21.44
C TYR A 547 -7.12 -7.07 21.20
N ILE A 548 -8.21 -6.43 21.61
CA ILE A 548 -8.38 -4.97 21.64
C ILE A 548 -8.28 -4.55 23.11
N ASP A 549 -7.46 -3.56 23.43
CA ASP A 549 -7.21 -3.15 24.82
C ASP A 549 -8.44 -2.50 25.46
N THR A 550 -9.18 -3.26 26.25
CA THR A 550 -10.39 -2.82 26.96
C THR A 550 -10.14 -1.79 28.04
N LYS A 551 -8.88 -1.63 28.52
CA LYS A 551 -8.48 -0.56 29.43
C LYS A 551 -8.77 0.83 28.86
N LEU A 552 -8.78 0.95 27.52
CA LEU A 552 -9.07 2.17 26.79
C LEU A 552 -10.56 2.32 26.39
N VAL A 553 -11.39 1.33 26.68
CA VAL A 553 -12.81 1.36 26.31
C VAL A 553 -13.64 1.98 27.42
N ILE A 554 -14.55 2.89 27.07
CA ILE A 554 -15.62 3.36 27.96
C ILE A 554 -16.89 2.55 27.62
N PRO A 555 -17.26 1.55 28.45
CA PRO A 555 -18.37 0.66 28.12
C PRO A 555 -19.70 1.40 27.87
N SER A 556 -19.98 2.44 28.62
CA SER A 556 -21.23 3.23 28.47
C SER A 556 -21.34 3.98 27.13
N MET A 557 -20.26 4.13 26.38
CA MET A 557 -20.28 4.72 25.04
C MET A 557 -20.61 3.71 23.95
N LEU A 558 -20.53 2.41 24.24
CA LEU A 558 -20.89 1.35 23.30
C LEU A 558 -22.38 1.03 23.41
N SER A 559 -23.03 0.80 22.27
CA SER A 559 -24.36 0.23 22.23
C SER A 559 -24.33 -1.26 22.60
N VAL A 560 -25.48 -1.83 22.99
CA VAL A 560 -25.60 -3.27 23.29
C VAL A 560 -25.05 -4.15 22.17
N ARG A 561 -25.24 -3.75 20.90
CA ARG A 561 -24.74 -4.51 19.73
C ARG A 561 -23.24 -4.38 19.55
N GLU A 562 -22.64 -3.27 19.91
CA GLU A 562 -21.18 -3.07 19.85
C GLU A 562 -20.48 -3.83 20.98
N HIS A 563 -21.05 -3.84 22.19
CA HIS A 563 -20.63 -4.71 23.28
C HIS A 563 -20.62 -6.19 22.88
N ALA A 564 -21.75 -6.66 22.37
CA ALA A 564 -21.87 -8.06 21.95
C ALA A 564 -20.85 -8.42 20.87
N TRP A 565 -20.58 -7.50 19.93
CA TRP A 565 -19.57 -7.72 18.91
C TRP A 565 -18.16 -7.85 19.50
N LEU A 566 -17.77 -6.93 20.40
CA LEU A 566 -16.43 -6.93 21.01
C LEU A 566 -16.20 -8.20 21.85
N ASN A 567 -17.17 -8.59 22.68
CA ASN A 567 -17.08 -9.80 23.49
C ASN A 567 -17.00 -11.06 22.60
N LYS A 568 -17.81 -11.14 21.52
CA LYS A 568 -17.72 -12.25 20.55
C LYS A 568 -16.39 -12.27 19.83
N TYR A 569 -15.86 -11.11 19.45
CA TYR A 569 -14.55 -10.99 18.81
C TYR A 569 -13.43 -11.48 19.76
N HIS A 570 -13.42 -11.05 21.02
CA HIS A 570 -12.47 -11.50 22.03
C HIS A 570 -12.55 -13.01 22.26
N GLN A 571 -13.76 -13.57 22.33
CA GLN A 571 -13.94 -15.02 22.45
C GLN A 571 -13.33 -15.76 21.24
N MET A 572 -13.55 -15.27 20.03
CA MET A 572 -12.95 -15.83 18.81
C MET A 572 -11.42 -15.78 18.86
N VAL A 573 -10.85 -14.64 19.27
CA VAL A 573 -9.39 -14.49 19.43
C VAL A 573 -8.86 -15.52 20.43
N TYR A 574 -9.49 -15.65 21.59
CA TYR A 574 -9.06 -16.61 22.62
C TYR A 574 -9.14 -18.05 22.11
N ASP A 575 -10.27 -18.43 21.51
CA ASP A 575 -10.51 -19.81 21.06
C ASP A 575 -9.52 -20.26 19.99
N LEU A 576 -9.17 -19.36 19.05
CA LEU A 576 -8.29 -19.69 17.94
C LEU A 576 -6.80 -19.58 18.27
N VAL A 577 -6.40 -18.62 19.08
CA VAL A 577 -4.98 -18.36 19.38
C VAL A 577 -4.48 -19.18 20.58
N SER A 578 -5.30 -19.34 21.64
CA SER A 578 -4.86 -19.98 22.89
C SER A 578 -4.31 -21.40 22.74
N PRO A 579 -4.79 -22.27 21.81
CA PRO A 579 -4.22 -23.61 21.63
C PRO A 579 -2.74 -23.64 21.24
N HIS A 580 -2.20 -22.51 20.74
CA HIS A 580 -0.83 -22.37 20.25
C HIS A 580 0.11 -21.68 21.24
N LEU A 581 -0.36 -21.40 22.46
CA LEU A 581 0.36 -20.64 23.48
C LEU A 581 0.79 -21.53 24.65
N THR A 582 1.81 -21.05 25.38
CA THR A 582 2.15 -21.61 26.71
C THR A 582 1.03 -21.33 27.71
N GLU A 583 0.98 -22.08 28.84
CA GLU A 583 -0.06 -21.87 29.85
C GLU A 583 0.00 -20.44 30.46
N GLU A 584 1.19 -19.84 30.58
CA GLU A 584 1.37 -18.45 31.06
C GLU A 584 0.79 -17.44 30.05
N GLU A 585 1.13 -17.58 28.77
CA GLU A 585 0.59 -16.74 27.69
C GLU A 585 -0.92 -16.91 27.52
N LYS A 586 -1.42 -18.13 27.65
CA LYS A 586 -2.85 -18.45 27.58
C LYS A 586 -3.64 -17.78 28.73
N ALA A 587 -3.13 -17.86 29.96
CA ALA A 587 -3.73 -17.20 31.10
C ALA A 587 -3.76 -15.68 30.92
N TRP A 588 -2.67 -15.10 30.41
CA TRP A 588 -2.58 -13.68 30.08
C TRP A 588 -3.59 -13.30 28.97
N LEU A 589 -3.66 -14.05 27.88
CA LEU A 589 -4.61 -13.78 26.80
C LEU A 589 -6.06 -13.85 27.28
N LYS A 590 -6.38 -14.82 28.18
CA LYS A 590 -7.70 -14.93 28.79
C LYS A 590 -8.11 -13.68 29.56
N GLU A 591 -7.15 -13.07 30.29
CA GLU A 591 -7.37 -11.80 30.98
C GLU A 591 -7.65 -10.66 29.98
N LYS A 592 -6.82 -10.56 28.90
CA LYS A 592 -6.97 -9.51 27.89
C LYS A 592 -8.23 -9.64 27.01
N THR A 593 -8.81 -10.82 26.93
CA THR A 593 -10.02 -11.12 26.17
C THR A 593 -11.26 -11.31 27.05
N ALA A 594 -11.18 -10.90 28.33
CA ALA A 594 -12.33 -10.96 29.23
C ALA A 594 -13.48 -10.08 28.72
N GLU A 595 -14.70 -10.50 28.99
CA GLU A 595 -15.91 -9.72 28.68
C GLU A 595 -15.91 -8.38 29.42
N ILE A 596 -16.42 -7.33 28.77
CA ILE A 596 -16.57 -5.99 29.34
C ILE A 596 -18.03 -5.67 29.64
#